data_7cb2a118a32477f7b298936ca2e9c4a2
#
_entry.id   7cb2a118a32477f7b298936ca2e9c4a2
#
_cell.length_a   1.000
_cell.length_b   1.000
_cell.length_c   1.000
_cell.angle_alpha   90.00
_cell.angle_beta   90.00
_cell.angle_gamma   90.00
#
_symmetry.space_group_name_H-M   'P 1'
#
loop_
_entity.id
_entity.type
_entity.pdbx_description
1 polymer ?
#
loop_
_entity_poly.entity_id
_entity_poly.type
_entity_poly.pdbx_seq_one_letter_code
_entity_poly.pdbx_strand_id
1 'polypeptide(L)'
;MSDHGPARRRKSKTLARRLTHSLAALVLAVVVGGFLAAALVRYSPGFEIDANAWTPQISAATRAAMHARREYENELPRFYVRYLAMAVRGNFGESDSFHAPVSDLLRQRAGVTVGLLLWGVGGGMLLGGWLAWLAVWPRSGALAVTSGTVSGLLLAIPPAVMALAFFLWDVPVALAAVLAILPRVYGTMRAVWGGLYESGALLAARARGVGRGALAWRYVIRPAAAQLIALTGVAFVTAFGVLIPVEAICDVPGIGELTWHAAVARDLPLLCGLALIITFIVAAVASFGEWVEGAEPV
;
A
#
# COMPACT_ATOMS: atom_id res chain seq x y z
N MET A 1 41.88 24.35 16.68
CA MET A 1 41.33 24.47 15.30
C MET A 1 41.05 23.04 14.87
N SER A 2 39.81 22.59 15.05
CA SER A 2 39.35 21.18 14.92
C SER A 2 38.95 20.88 13.48
N ASP A 3 39.73 19.98 12.87
CA ASP A 3 39.50 19.45 11.52
C ASP A 3 38.34 18.42 11.53
N HIS A 4 37.12 18.86 11.25
CA HIS A 4 35.92 18.03 11.09
C HIS A 4 35.54 17.77 9.61
N GLY A 5 36.49 17.90 8.67
CA GLY A 5 36.24 17.96 7.23
C GLY A 5 35.88 16.64 6.49
N PRO A 6 36.60 15.52 6.62
CA PRO A 6 36.43 14.39 5.69
C PRO A 6 35.27 13.43 6.00
N ALA A 7 34.93 13.22 7.27
CA ALA A 7 33.87 12.26 7.66
C ALA A 7 32.47 12.76 7.29
N ARG A 8 32.21 14.06 7.37
CA ARG A 8 30.92 14.66 7.01
C ARG A 8 30.64 14.64 5.51
N ARG A 9 31.69 14.81 4.68
CA ARG A 9 31.60 14.75 3.21
C ARG A 9 31.34 13.30 2.71
N ARG A 10 31.85 12.29 3.40
CA ARG A 10 31.65 10.87 3.03
C ARG A 10 30.22 10.42 3.34
N LYS A 11 29.64 10.85 4.49
CA LYS A 11 28.25 10.58 4.87
C LYS A 11 27.27 11.27 3.92
N SER A 12 27.52 12.50 3.47
CA SER A 12 26.66 13.21 2.53
C SER A 12 26.62 12.57 1.14
N LYS A 13 27.73 12.05 0.64
CA LYS A 13 27.80 11.35 -0.65
C LYS A 13 27.08 10.01 -0.64
N THR A 14 27.11 9.28 0.47
CA THR A 14 26.37 8.02 0.62
C THR A 14 24.86 8.27 0.72
N LEU A 15 24.45 9.33 1.42
CA LEU A 15 23.04 9.73 1.53
C LEU A 15 22.47 10.19 0.17
N ALA A 16 23.22 11.03 -0.55
CA ALA A 16 22.82 11.47 -1.89
C ALA A 16 22.69 10.30 -2.87
N ARG A 17 23.61 9.33 -2.84
CA ARG A 17 23.55 8.12 -3.68
C ARG A 17 22.35 7.24 -3.33
N ARG A 18 22.00 7.09 -2.05
CA ARG A 18 20.82 6.36 -1.62
C ARG A 18 19.54 7.05 -2.10
N LEU A 19 19.43 8.37 -1.93
CA LEU A 19 18.29 9.15 -2.40
C LEU A 19 18.10 9.06 -3.92
N THR A 20 19.17 9.18 -4.69
CA THR A 20 19.09 9.03 -6.17
C THR A 20 18.67 7.62 -6.57
N HIS A 21 19.14 6.59 -5.86
CA HIS A 21 18.75 5.21 -6.14
C HIS A 21 17.26 4.95 -5.82
N SER A 22 16.78 5.42 -4.66
CA SER A 22 15.37 5.31 -4.28
C SER A 22 14.44 6.08 -5.22
N LEU A 23 14.84 7.29 -5.64
CA LEU A 23 14.08 8.07 -6.63
C LEU A 23 14.06 7.37 -7.99
N ALA A 24 15.19 6.84 -8.45
CA ALA A 24 15.25 6.10 -9.71
C ALA A 24 14.39 4.83 -9.66
N ALA A 25 14.42 4.09 -8.54
CA ALA A 25 13.60 2.91 -8.32
C ALA A 25 12.10 3.26 -8.30
N LEU A 26 11.73 4.36 -7.63
CA LEU A 26 10.36 4.87 -7.59
C LEU A 26 9.86 5.24 -9.00
N VAL A 27 10.63 6.02 -9.75
CA VAL A 27 10.28 6.39 -11.14
C VAL A 27 10.16 5.15 -12.01
N LEU A 28 11.11 4.23 -11.91
CA LEU A 28 11.07 2.97 -12.67
C LEU A 28 9.83 2.14 -12.30
N ALA A 29 9.52 1.99 -11.01
CA ALA A 29 8.34 1.25 -10.55
C ALA A 29 7.04 1.86 -11.09
N VAL A 30 6.91 3.20 -11.05
CA VAL A 30 5.73 3.91 -11.56
C VAL A 30 5.59 3.74 -13.06
N VAL A 31 6.67 3.93 -13.81
CA VAL A 31 6.67 3.82 -15.28
C VAL A 31 6.37 2.39 -15.71
N VAL A 32 7.06 1.41 -15.12
CA VAL A 32 6.87 -0.01 -15.47
C VAL A 32 5.52 -0.53 -14.98
N GLY A 33 5.11 -0.21 -13.76
CA GLY A 33 3.83 -0.63 -13.19
C GLY A 33 2.63 -0.11 -13.99
N GLY A 34 2.65 1.18 -14.34
CA GLY A 34 1.62 1.78 -15.17
C GLY A 34 1.61 1.22 -16.61
N PHE A 35 2.78 0.96 -17.19
CA PHE A 35 2.87 0.33 -18.51
C PHE A 35 2.30 -1.10 -18.50
N LEU A 36 2.64 -1.90 -17.47
CA LEU A 36 2.13 -3.25 -17.34
C LEU A 36 0.61 -3.26 -17.15
N ALA A 37 0.07 -2.34 -16.35
CA ALA A 37 -1.37 -2.20 -16.19
C ALA A 37 -2.05 -1.87 -17.51
N ALA A 38 -1.54 -0.90 -18.26
CA ALA A 38 -2.04 -0.53 -19.60
C ALA A 38 -1.95 -1.71 -20.59
N ALA A 39 -0.84 -2.46 -20.56
CA ALA A 39 -0.64 -3.63 -21.41
C ALA A 39 -1.62 -4.76 -21.09
N LEU A 40 -1.83 -5.06 -19.79
CA LEU A 40 -2.78 -6.08 -19.35
C LEU A 40 -4.20 -5.78 -19.84
N VAL A 41 -4.62 -4.51 -19.75
CA VAL A 41 -5.95 -4.10 -20.24
C VAL A 41 -6.02 -4.21 -21.76
N ARG A 42 -5.02 -3.69 -22.44
CA ARG A 42 -5.00 -3.64 -23.93
C ARG A 42 -4.96 -5.03 -24.55
N TYR A 43 -4.20 -5.95 -23.97
CA TYR A 43 -4.07 -7.33 -24.46
C TYR A 43 -5.07 -8.29 -23.82
N SER A 44 -6.01 -7.81 -22.99
CA SER A 44 -7.04 -8.66 -22.42
C SER A 44 -7.96 -9.21 -23.51
N PRO A 45 -8.37 -10.49 -23.47
CA PRO A 45 -9.31 -11.06 -24.41
C PRO A 45 -10.61 -10.24 -24.47
N GLY A 46 -11.04 -9.84 -25.68
CA GLY A 46 -12.27 -9.07 -25.87
C GLY A 46 -12.13 -7.55 -25.69
N PHE A 47 -10.92 -6.99 -25.61
CA PHE A 47 -10.74 -5.52 -25.63
C PHE A 47 -11.32 -4.87 -26.91
N GLU A 48 -11.34 -5.59 -28.02
CA GLU A 48 -11.90 -5.12 -29.30
C GLU A 48 -13.42 -5.26 -29.40
N ILE A 49 -14.06 -6.01 -28.47
CA ILE A 49 -15.50 -6.20 -28.47
C ILE A 49 -16.16 -5.03 -27.76
N ASP A 50 -16.74 -4.13 -28.54
CA ASP A 50 -17.50 -3.00 -28.02
C ASP A 50 -18.85 -3.47 -27.51
N ALA A 51 -19.07 -3.42 -26.19
CA ALA A 51 -20.39 -3.67 -25.64
C ALA A 51 -21.43 -2.67 -26.21
N ASN A 52 -20.97 -1.47 -26.61
CA ASN A 52 -21.80 -0.44 -27.21
C ASN A 52 -21.98 -0.63 -28.74
N ALA A 53 -21.20 -1.48 -29.40
CA ALA A 53 -21.38 -1.76 -30.84
C ALA A 53 -22.72 -2.41 -31.17
N TRP A 54 -23.36 -3.02 -30.19
CA TRP A 54 -24.68 -3.66 -30.31
C TRP A 54 -25.84 -2.70 -30.01
N THR A 55 -25.54 -1.45 -29.65
CA THR A 55 -26.60 -0.46 -29.38
C THR A 55 -27.00 0.22 -30.70
N PRO A 56 -28.23 0.00 -31.21
CA PRO A 56 -28.63 0.47 -32.56
C PRO A 56 -28.67 2.01 -32.72
N GLN A 57 -28.55 2.76 -31.64
CA GLN A 57 -28.79 4.21 -31.58
C GLN A 57 -27.53 5.07 -31.75
N ILE A 58 -26.33 4.47 -31.93
CA ILE A 58 -25.09 5.24 -32.06
C ILE A 58 -24.93 5.74 -33.50
N SER A 59 -24.77 7.07 -33.67
CA SER A 59 -24.58 7.69 -34.99
C SER A 59 -23.31 7.20 -35.69
N ALA A 60 -23.31 7.24 -37.02
CA ALA A 60 -22.12 6.86 -37.80
C ALA A 60 -20.90 7.75 -37.49
N ALA A 61 -21.13 9.03 -37.16
CA ALA A 61 -20.07 9.97 -36.74
C ALA A 61 -19.46 9.57 -35.39
N THR A 62 -20.28 9.16 -34.41
CA THR A 62 -19.81 8.70 -33.10
C THR A 62 -19.04 7.40 -33.22
N ARG A 63 -19.48 6.47 -34.09
CA ARG A 63 -18.73 5.24 -34.38
C ARG A 63 -17.37 5.53 -35.02
N ALA A 64 -17.31 6.44 -35.99
CA ALA A 64 -16.05 6.84 -36.63
C ALA A 64 -15.08 7.50 -35.63
N ALA A 65 -15.58 8.35 -34.74
CA ALA A 65 -14.77 8.95 -33.65
C ALA A 65 -14.24 7.90 -32.67
N MET A 66 -15.05 6.90 -32.31
CA MET A 66 -14.65 5.78 -31.45
C MET A 66 -13.57 4.91 -32.15
N HIS A 67 -13.72 4.62 -33.44
CA HIS A 67 -12.71 3.89 -34.19
C HIS A 67 -11.40 4.65 -34.31
N ALA A 68 -11.42 5.95 -34.61
CA ALA A 68 -10.22 6.78 -34.67
C ALA A 68 -9.51 6.89 -33.32
N ARG A 69 -10.26 6.96 -32.22
CA ARG A 69 -9.71 6.93 -30.85
C ARG A 69 -9.04 5.59 -30.53
N ARG A 70 -9.65 4.48 -30.95
CA ARG A 70 -9.08 3.12 -30.78
C ARG A 70 -7.85 2.87 -31.63
N GLU A 71 -7.80 3.35 -32.87
CA GLU A 71 -6.59 3.29 -33.69
C GLU A 71 -5.43 4.02 -33.03
N TYR A 72 -5.70 5.12 -32.39
CA TYR A 72 -4.74 5.86 -31.59
C TYR A 72 -4.23 5.09 -30.35
N GLU A 73 -5.09 4.32 -29.69
CA GLU A 73 -4.77 3.44 -28.57
C GLU A 73 -4.07 2.15 -29.00
N ASN A 74 -4.11 1.79 -30.29
CA ASN A 74 -3.47 0.60 -30.84
C ASN A 74 -1.95 0.62 -30.72
N GLU A 75 -1.32 1.82 -30.75
CA GLU A 75 0.10 1.97 -30.49
C GLU A 75 0.36 2.20 -28.99
N LEU A 76 0.16 1.15 -28.16
CA LEU A 76 0.30 1.23 -26.71
C LEU A 76 1.54 1.99 -26.21
N PRO A 77 2.76 1.81 -26.77
CA PRO A 77 3.92 2.57 -26.31
C PRO A 77 3.78 4.09 -26.53
N ARG A 78 3.24 4.50 -27.68
CA ARG A 78 3.02 5.93 -28.01
C ARG A 78 1.91 6.53 -27.13
N PHE A 79 0.82 5.80 -26.94
CA PHE A 79 -0.25 6.17 -26.01
C PHE A 79 0.31 6.39 -24.63
N TYR A 80 1.05 5.41 -24.10
CA TYR A 80 1.57 5.45 -22.74
C TYR A 80 2.57 6.58 -22.50
N VAL A 81 3.51 6.81 -23.42
CA VAL A 81 4.46 7.94 -23.33
C VAL A 81 3.73 9.29 -23.31
N ARG A 82 2.72 9.47 -24.16
CA ARG A 82 1.92 10.68 -24.18
C ARG A 82 1.08 10.82 -22.90
N TYR A 83 0.50 9.72 -22.43
CA TYR A 83 -0.23 9.68 -21.18
C TYR A 83 0.64 10.11 -19.99
N LEU A 84 1.86 9.58 -19.90
CA LEU A 84 2.83 10.00 -18.87
C LEU A 84 3.13 11.51 -18.96
N ALA A 85 3.32 12.05 -20.16
CA ALA A 85 3.59 13.47 -20.34
C ALA A 85 2.41 14.36 -19.90
N MET A 86 1.17 13.89 -20.05
CA MET A 86 -0.04 14.56 -19.53
C MET A 86 -0.17 14.39 -18.02
N ALA A 87 0.06 13.19 -17.50
CA ALA A 87 -0.04 12.86 -16.08
C ALA A 87 0.95 13.68 -15.23
N VAL A 88 2.17 13.92 -15.71
CA VAL A 88 3.15 14.79 -15.05
C VAL A 88 2.65 16.24 -14.92
N ARG A 89 1.75 16.68 -15.81
CA ARG A 89 1.10 18.00 -15.75
C ARG A 89 -0.20 17.98 -14.93
N GLY A 90 -0.52 16.86 -14.27
CA GLY A 90 -1.76 16.68 -13.49
C GLY A 90 -3.00 16.36 -14.33
N ASN A 91 -2.85 16.15 -15.62
CA ASN A 91 -3.95 15.76 -16.49
C ASN A 91 -3.93 14.25 -16.72
N PHE A 92 -4.85 13.52 -16.06
CA PHE A 92 -5.00 12.08 -16.18
C PHE A 92 -6.03 11.67 -17.25
N GLY A 93 -6.48 12.62 -18.07
CA GLY A 93 -7.47 12.37 -19.12
C GLY A 93 -8.89 12.22 -18.57
N GLU A 94 -9.76 11.72 -19.43
CA GLU A 94 -11.18 11.53 -19.18
C GLU A 94 -11.51 10.03 -19.22
N SER A 95 -12.28 9.57 -18.24
CA SER A 95 -12.75 8.20 -18.16
C SER A 95 -13.77 7.91 -19.26
N ASP A 96 -13.60 6.81 -19.96
CA ASP A 96 -14.51 6.39 -21.03
C ASP A 96 -15.82 5.84 -20.46
N SER A 97 -15.80 5.22 -19.30
CA SER A 97 -16.96 4.62 -18.66
C SER A 97 -17.78 5.59 -17.83
N PHE A 98 -17.12 6.56 -17.18
CA PHE A 98 -17.80 7.54 -16.31
C PHE A 98 -18.04 8.89 -17.00
N HIS A 99 -17.45 9.14 -18.17
CA HIS A 99 -17.54 10.42 -18.90
C HIS A 99 -17.18 11.63 -18.03
N ALA A 100 -16.17 11.48 -17.19
CA ALA A 100 -15.71 12.47 -16.24
C ALA A 100 -14.18 12.50 -16.15
N PRO A 101 -13.57 13.65 -15.76
CA PRO A 101 -12.14 13.72 -15.54
C PRO A 101 -11.67 12.71 -14.49
N VAL A 102 -10.62 11.95 -14.81
CA VAL A 102 -10.05 10.95 -13.88
C VAL A 102 -9.64 11.58 -12.55
N SER A 103 -9.12 12.81 -12.56
CA SER A 103 -8.78 13.56 -11.35
C SER A 103 -9.94 13.77 -10.39
N ASP A 104 -11.14 14.00 -10.92
CA ASP A 104 -12.33 14.27 -10.12
C ASP A 104 -12.88 12.99 -9.52
N LEU A 105 -12.88 11.89 -10.29
CA LEU A 105 -13.23 10.56 -9.80
C LEU A 105 -12.30 10.15 -8.63
N LEU A 106 -11.00 10.36 -8.79
CA LEU A 106 -10.02 10.09 -7.73
C LEU A 106 -10.28 10.90 -6.46
N ARG A 107 -10.54 12.20 -6.58
CA ARG A 107 -10.84 13.08 -5.44
C ARG A 107 -12.09 12.66 -4.69
N GLN A 108 -13.15 12.28 -5.40
CA GLN A 108 -14.40 11.83 -4.81
C GLN A 108 -14.23 10.53 -4.02
N ARG A 109 -13.41 9.60 -4.51
CA ARG A 109 -13.22 8.26 -3.95
C ARG A 109 -12.09 8.16 -2.93
N ALA A 110 -11.08 9.04 -3.01
CA ALA A 110 -9.89 8.99 -2.17
C ALA A 110 -10.20 9.07 -0.67
N GLY A 111 -11.17 9.90 -0.26
CA GLY A 111 -11.52 10.08 1.14
C GLY A 111 -11.96 8.79 1.83
N VAL A 112 -12.72 7.96 1.14
CA VAL A 112 -13.20 6.67 1.65
C VAL A 112 -12.03 5.71 1.85
N THR A 113 -11.21 5.50 0.82
CA THR A 113 -10.04 4.61 0.90
C THR A 113 -9.03 5.08 1.94
N VAL A 114 -8.76 6.39 2.03
CA VAL A 114 -7.87 6.95 3.06
C VAL A 114 -8.42 6.70 4.45
N GLY A 115 -9.71 6.89 4.67
CA GLY A 115 -10.36 6.55 5.94
C GLY A 115 -10.18 5.09 6.32
N LEU A 116 -10.45 4.16 5.39
CA LEU A 116 -10.27 2.73 5.61
C LEU A 116 -8.79 2.35 5.84
N LEU A 117 -7.85 2.99 5.13
CA LEU A 117 -6.42 2.80 5.36
C LEU A 117 -5.99 3.25 6.76
N LEU A 118 -6.45 4.41 7.20
CA LEU A 118 -6.12 4.92 8.54
C LEU A 118 -6.67 3.99 9.64
N TRP A 119 -7.92 3.54 9.52
CA TRP A 119 -8.50 2.56 10.45
C TRP A 119 -7.79 1.21 10.38
N GLY A 120 -7.52 0.71 9.17
CA GLY A 120 -6.83 -0.57 8.96
C GLY A 120 -5.42 -0.57 9.53
N VAL A 121 -4.59 0.40 9.12
CA VAL A 121 -3.21 0.51 9.59
C VAL A 121 -3.17 0.85 11.08
N GLY A 122 -3.90 1.86 11.51
CA GLY A 122 -3.95 2.28 12.91
C GLY A 122 -4.45 1.17 13.82
N GLY A 123 -5.60 0.57 13.51
CA GLY A 123 -6.17 -0.55 14.26
C GLY A 123 -5.28 -1.78 14.25
N GLY A 124 -4.73 -2.16 13.09
CA GLY A 124 -3.80 -3.28 12.95
C GLY A 124 -2.51 -3.10 13.75
N MET A 125 -1.91 -1.89 13.71
CA MET A 125 -0.72 -1.55 14.49
C MET A 125 -1.00 -1.56 16.01
N LEU A 126 -2.12 -0.98 16.44
CA LEU A 126 -2.48 -0.93 17.86
C LEU A 126 -2.82 -2.31 18.40
N LEU A 127 -3.72 -3.06 17.74
CA LEU A 127 -4.15 -4.38 18.22
C LEU A 127 -3.04 -5.42 18.08
N GLY A 128 -2.37 -5.48 16.92
CA GLY A 128 -1.26 -6.40 16.69
C GLY A 128 -0.10 -6.14 17.63
N GLY A 129 0.25 -4.86 17.83
CA GLY A 129 1.28 -4.44 18.76
C GLY A 129 0.93 -4.75 20.21
N TRP A 130 -0.31 -4.48 20.63
CA TRP A 130 -0.77 -4.79 21.99
C TRP A 130 -0.76 -6.29 22.26
N LEU A 131 -1.25 -7.11 21.34
CA LEU A 131 -1.19 -8.58 21.47
C LEU A 131 0.25 -9.09 21.51
N ALA A 132 1.14 -8.55 20.70
CA ALA A 132 2.56 -8.89 20.72
C ALA A 132 3.21 -8.51 22.06
N TRP A 133 2.87 -7.34 22.59
CA TRP A 133 3.33 -6.90 23.91
C TRP A 133 2.90 -7.85 25.02
N LEU A 134 1.60 -8.24 25.04
CA LEU A 134 1.07 -9.19 26.02
C LEU A 134 1.73 -10.58 25.90
N ALA A 135 2.10 -11.00 24.70
CA ALA A 135 2.77 -12.29 24.48
C ALA A 135 4.22 -12.30 24.99
N VAL A 136 4.91 -11.14 24.94
CA VAL A 136 6.35 -11.04 25.29
C VAL A 136 6.56 -10.64 26.74
N TRP A 137 5.85 -9.59 27.21
CA TRP A 137 6.16 -8.97 28.50
C TRP A 137 5.85 -9.82 29.73
N PRO A 138 4.64 -10.44 29.88
CA PRO A 138 4.35 -11.31 31.03
C PRO A 138 4.94 -12.73 30.89
N ARG A 139 5.61 -13.06 29.78
CA ARG A 139 6.06 -14.43 29.45
C ARG A 139 4.96 -15.50 29.55
N SER A 140 3.73 -15.11 29.26
CA SER A 140 2.61 -16.04 29.26
C SER A 140 2.71 -16.97 28.03
N GLY A 141 3.21 -18.18 28.24
CA GLY A 141 3.32 -19.19 27.17
C GLY A 141 1.97 -19.48 26.50
N ALA A 142 0.89 -19.50 27.27
CA ALA A 142 -0.46 -19.72 26.73
C ALA A 142 -0.88 -18.58 25.79
N LEU A 143 -0.72 -17.30 26.18
CA LEU A 143 -1.04 -16.16 25.33
C LEU A 143 -0.16 -16.12 24.08
N ALA A 144 1.11 -16.48 24.18
CA ALA A 144 2.02 -16.54 23.05
C ALA A 144 1.64 -17.61 22.03
N VAL A 145 1.16 -18.77 22.49
CA VAL A 145 0.70 -19.86 21.61
C VAL A 145 -0.64 -19.49 20.99
N THR A 146 -1.63 -19.10 21.77
CA THR A 146 -2.98 -18.79 21.25
C THR A 146 -2.97 -17.61 20.27
N SER A 147 -2.31 -16.51 20.61
CA SER A 147 -2.20 -15.36 19.69
C SER A 147 -1.41 -15.69 18.42
N GLY A 148 -0.37 -16.52 18.53
CA GLY A 148 0.38 -17.02 17.39
C GLY A 148 -0.46 -17.90 16.45
N THR A 149 -1.25 -18.82 17.02
CA THR A 149 -2.16 -19.70 16.27
C THR A 149 -3.26 -18.87 15.58
N VAL A 150 -3.92 -17.98 16.30
CA VAL A 150 -4.95 -17.09 15.73
C VAL A 150 -4.37 -16.21 14.61
N SER A 151 -3.19 -15.65 14.83
CA SER A 151 -2.48 -14.86 13.83
C SER A 151 -2.16 -15.68 12.58
N GLY A 152 -1.69 -16.92 12.74
CA GLY A 152 -1.42 -17.83 11.62
C GLY A 152 -2.69 -18.20 10.83
N LEU A 153 -3.79 -18.46 11.52
CA LEU A 153 -5.09 -18.73 10.88
C LEU A 153 -5.59 -17.53 10.09
N LEU A 154 -5.53 -16.33 10.65
CA LEU A 154 -5.93 -15.10 9.94
C LEU A 154 -5.08 -14.86 8.70
N LEU A 155 -3.78 -15.17 8.75
CA LEU A 155 -2.87 -15.01 7.61
C LEU A 155 -3.19 -15.98 6.47
N ALA A 156 -3.79 -17.12 6.77
CA ALA A 156 -4.18 -18.13 5.79
C ALA A 156 -5.47 -17.77 5.04
N ILE A 157 -6.29 -16.84 5.55
CA ILE A 157 -7.56 -16.44 4.93
C ILE A 157 -7.27 -15.45 3.79
N PRO A 158 -7.66 -15.75 2.53
CA PRO A 158 -7.54 -14.78 1.45
C PRO A 158 -8.40 -13.53 1.73
N PRO A 159 -7.90 -12.31 1.43
CA PRO A 159 -8.65 -11.07 1.69
C PRO A 159 -10.04 -11.03 1.05
N ALA A 160 -10.19 -11.61 -0.15
CA ALA A 160 -11.49 -11.68 -0.83
C ALA A 160 -12.52 -12.55 -0.08
N VAL A 161 -12.07 -13.66 0.52
CA VAL A 161 -12.95 -14.51 1.34
C VAL A 161 -13.38 -13.78 2.61
N MET A 162 -12.47 -13.05 3.22
CA MET A 162 -12.78 -12.22 4.39
C MET A 162 -13.74 -11.09 4.05
N ALA A 163 -13.57 -10.44 2.90
CA ALA A 163 -14.47 -9.40 2.41
C ALA A 163 -15.88 -9.96 2.18
N LEU A 164 -15.99 -11.13 1.54
CA LEU A 164 -17.28 -11.80 1.30
C LEU A 164 -17.98 -12.16 2.62
N ALA A 165 -17.25 -12.69 3.59
CA ALA A 165 -17.82 -12.98 4.91
C ALA A 165 -18.33 -11.71 5.59
N PHE A 166 -17.59 -10.61 5.51
CA PHE A 166 -17.99 -9.33 6.10
C PHE A 166 -19.20 -8.74 5.42
N PHE A 167 -19.27 -8.85 4.10
CA PHE A 167 -20.45 -8.47 3.33
C PHE A 167 -21.71 -9.27 3.75
N LEU A 168 -21.59 -10.60 3.89
CA LEU A 168 -22.71 -11.48 4.24
C LEU A 168 -23.21 -11.28 5.67
N TRP A 169 -22.34 -10.87 6.60
CA TRP A 169 -22.69 -10.70 8.02
C TRP A 169 -22.84 -9.23 8.44
N ASP A 170 -22.85 -8.33 7.47
CA ASP A 170 -22.99 -6.87 7.69
C ASP A 170 -21.95 -6.31 8.71
N VAL A 171 -20.72 -6.83 8.62
CA VAL A 171 -19.62 -6.41 9.49
C VAL A 171 -18.94 -5.18 8.89
N PRO A 172 -18.56 -4.16 9.70
CA PRO A 172 -17.89 -2.98 9.19
C PRO A 172 -16.62 -3.31 8.39
N VAL A 173 -16.56 -2.83 7.15
CA VAL A 173 -15.47 -3.11 6.19
C VAL A 173 -14.09 -2.69 6.73
N ALA A 174 -14.02 -1.66 7.56
CA ALA A 174 -12.78 -1.24 8.21
C ALA A 174 -12.10 -2.37 9.01
N LEU A 175 -12.90 -3.29 9.61
CA LEU A 175 -12.35 -4.43 10.34
C LEU A 175 -11.65 -5.44 9.44
N ALA A 176 -12.04 -5.57 8.17
CA ALA A 176 -11.34 -6.42 7.22
C ALA A 176 -9.87 -5.98 7.05
N ALA A 177 -9.64 -4.69 6.89
CA ALA A 177 -8.30 -4.13 6.80
C ALA A 177 -7.50 -4.34 8.09
N VAL A 178 -8.13 -4.11 9.27
CA VAL A 178 -7.49 -4.36 10.57
C VAL A 178 -7.06 -5.81 10.71
N LEU A 179 -7.96 -6.76 10.46
CA LEU A 179 -7.69 -8.19 10.62
C LEU A 179 -6.66 -8.73 9.61
N ALA A 180 -6.63 -8.18 8.41
CA ALA A 180 -5.63 -8.55 7.41
C ALA A 180 -4.21 -8.10 7.77
N ILE A 181 -4.09 -6.96 8.45
CA ILE A 181 -2.79 -6.38 8.85
C ILE A 181 -2.30 -6.95 10.18
N LEU A 182 -3.22 -7.21 11.12
CA LEU A 182 -2.94 -7.64 12.49
C LEU A 182 -1.93 -8.79 12.58
N PRO A 183 -2.04 -9.90 11.81
CA PRO A 183 -1.11 -11.01 11.92
C PRO A 183 0.33 -10.65 11.61
N ARG A 184 0.53 -9.84 10.57
CA ARG A 184 1.85 -9.40 10.14
C ARG A 184 2.49 -8.47 11.17
N VAL A 185 1.72 -7.51 11.68
CA VAL A 185 2.16 -6.60 12.74
C VAL A 185 2.48 -7.38 14.01
N TYR A 186 1.60 -8.26 14.44
CA TYR A 186 1.82 -9.12 15.60
C TYR A 186 3.12 -9.92 15.48
N GLY A 187 3.32 -10.63 14.37
CA GLY A 187 4.50 -11.45 14.16
C GLY A 187 5.80 -10.66 14.21
N THR A 188 5.85 -9.52 13.49
CA THR A 188 7.03 -8.65 13.46
C THR A 188 7.30 -8.01 14.82
N MET A 189 6.29 -7.42 15.45
CA MET A 189 6.47 -6.78 16.76
C MET A 189 6.85 -7.79 17.84
N ARG A 190 6.28 -8.99 17.81
CA ARG A 190 6.67 -10.06 18.73
C ARG A 190 8.14 -10.45 18.60
N ALA A 191 8.64 -10.56 17.36
CA ALA A 191 10.04 -10.87 17.10
C ALA A 191 10.97 -9.75 17.58
N VAL A 192 10.65 -8.49 17.26
CA VAL A 192 11.43 -7.31 17.65
C VAL A 192 11.47 -7.16 19.17
N TRP A 193 10.32 -7.17 19.81
CA TRP A 193 10.25 -6.98 21.26
C TRP A 193 10.80 -8.19 22.04
N GLY A 194 10.64 -9.40 21.51
CA GLY A 194 11.24 -10.60 22.08
C GLY A 194 12.75 -10.52 22.13
N GLY A 195 13.38 -10.14 21.01
CA GLY A 195 14.83 -9.95 20.94
C GLY A 195 15.33 -8.83 21.88
N LEU A 196 14.62 -7.71 21.95
CA LEU A 196 14.97 -6.61 22.87
C LEU A 196 14.75 -7.00 24.34
N TYR A 197 13.73 -7.79 24.63
CA TYR A 197 13.43 -8.28 26.00
C TYR A 197 14.53 -9.22 26.54
N GLU A 198 15.17 -9.99 25.68
CA GLU A 198 16.28 -10.90 26.01
C GLU A 198 17.65 -10.22 25.89
N SER A 199 17.71 -8.95 25.51
CA SER A 199 18.96 -8.22 25.34
C SER A 199 19.71 -8.06 26.69
N GLY A 200 21.03 -8.17 26.63
CA GLY A 200 21.89 -7.97 27.81
C GLY A 200 21.75 -6.57 28.41
N ALA A 201 21.43 -5.56 27.59
CA ALA A 201 21.17 -4.19 28.05
C ALA A 201 19.95 -4.10 28.95
N LEU A 202 18.84 -4.77 28.58
CA LEU A 202 17.64 -4.81 29.40
C LEU A 202 17.86 -5.61 30.70
N LEU A 203 18.56 -6.74 30.61
CA LEU A 203 18.90 -7.56 31.79
C LEU A 203 19.77 -6.78 32.78
N ALA A 204 20.80 -6.09 32.33
CA ALA A 204 21.64 -5.23 33.15
C ALA A 204 20.86 -4.05 33.78
N ALA A 205 19.90 -3.46 33.08
CA ALA A 205 19.06 -2.40 33.59
C ALA A 205 18.09 -2.92 34.69
N ARG A 206 17.55 -4.12 34.50
CA ARG A 206 16.74 -4.80 35.54
C ARG A 206 17.54 -5.08 36.81
N ALA A 207 18.76 -5.60 36.67
CA ALA A 207 19.65 -5.86 37.78
C ALA A 207 19.98 -4.58 38.59
N ARG A 208 19.98 -3.42 37.91
CA ARG A 208 20.16 -2.11 38.57
C ARG A 208 18.88 -1.54 39.20
N GLY A 209 17.76 -2.25 39.17
CA GLY A 209 16.51 -1.80 39.80
C GLY A 209 15.74 -0.75 38.99
N VAL A 210 15.99 -0.59 37.71
CA VAL A 210 15.24 0.36 36.85
C VAL A 210 13.77 -0.04 36.82
N GLY A 211 12.87 0.91 37.07
CA GLY A 211 11.42 0.67 37.11
C GLY A 211 10.85 0.18 35.78
N ARG A 212 9.78 -0.64 35.83
CA ARG A 212 9.17 -1.30 34.63
C ARG A 212 8.81 -0.37 33.51
N GLY A 213 8.27 0.82 33.79
CA GLY A 213 7.90 1.81 32.74
C GLY A 213 9.12 2.38 32.03
N ALA A 214 10.20 2.68 32.78
CA ALA A 214 11.45 3.16 32.20
C ALA A 214 12.16 2.07 31.38
N LEU A 215 12.09 0.80 31.83
CA LEU A 215 12.58 -0.36 31.07
C LEU A 215 11.85 -0.49 29.73
N ALA A 216 10.52 -0.47 29.75
CA ALA A 216 9.70 -0.56 28.55
C ALA A 216 10.02 0.55 27.55
N TRP A 217 10.01 1.80 28.00
CA TRP A 217 10.23 2.95 27.13
C TRP A 217 11.67 3.03 26.61
N ARG A 218 12.65 2.96 27.49
CA ARG A 218 14.06 3.25 27.14
C ARG A 218 14.78 2.10 26.48
N TYR A 219 14.41 0.85 26.81
CA TYR A 219 15.14 -0.34 26.35
C TYR A 219 14.34 -1.21 25.36
N VAL A 220 13.03 -0.96 25.19
CA VAL A 220 12.21 -1.71 24.23
C VAL A 220 11.60 -0.80 23.17
N ILE A 221 10.76 0.18 23.56
CA ILE A 221 10.01 0.99 22.58
C ILE A 221 10.94 1.90 21.78
N ARG A 222 11.82 2.65 22.45
CA ARG A 222 12.71 3.58 21.79
C ARG A 222 13.71 2.91 20.83
N PRO A 223 14.37 1.79 21.17
CA PRO A 223 15.23 1.07 20.22
C PRO A 223 14.47 0.45 19.06
N ALA A 224 13.19 0.09 19.25
CA ALA A 224 12.35 -0.46 18.19
C ALA A 224 11.75 0.60 17.26
N ALA A 225 11.91 1.90 17.54
CA ALA A 225 11.16 2.96 16.86
C ALA A 225 11.34 2.96 15.33
N ALA A 226 12.56 2.80 14.82
CA ALA A 226 12.80 2.77 13.37
C ALA A 226 12.13 1.55 12.71
N GLN A 227 12.22 0.37 13.36
CA GLN A 227 11.56 -0.84 12.89
C GLN A 227 10.03 -0.72 12.92
N LEU A 228 9.47 -0.01 13.91
CA LEU A 228 8.04 0.27 13.98
C LEU A 228 7.58 1.22 12.85
N ILE A 229 8.39 2.23 12.53
CA ILE A 229 8.11 3.14 11.40
C ILE A 229 8.14 2.36 10.08
N ALA A 230 9.17 1.56 9.84
CA ALA A 230 9.26 0.73 8.65
C ALA A 230 8.10 -0.28 8.56
N LEU A 231 7.74 -0.91 9.69
CA LEU A 231 6.58 -1.80 9.76
C LEU A 231 5.27 -1.09 9.41
N THR A 232 5.11 0.19 9.79
CA THR A 232 3.94 1.00 9.39
C THR A 232 3.88 1.15 7.88
N GLY A 233 5.01 1.35 7.21
CA GLY A 233 5.08 1.36 5.75
C GLY A 233 4.63 0.04 5.11
N VAL A 234 5.14 -1.09 5.63
CA VAL A 234 4.73 -2.43 5.17
C VAL A 234 3.25 -2.68 5.44
N ALA A 235 2.73 -2.27 6.61
CA ALA A 235 1.32 -2.37 6.95
C ALA A 235 0.45 -1.56 5.98
N PHE A 236 0.88 -0.34 5.62
CA PHE A 236 0.19 0.51 4.65
C PHE A 236 0.10 -0.16 3.27
N VAL A 237 1.22 -0.65 2.73
CA VAL A 237 1.25 -1.34 1.42
C VAL A 237 0.35 -2.58 1.45
N THR A 238 0.40 -3.35 2.54
CA THR A 238 -0.46 -4.53 2.71
C THR A 238 -1.94 -4.14 2.78
N ALA A 239 -2.29 -3.11 3.56
CA ALA A 239 -3.65 -2.60 3.67
C ALA A 239 -4.20 -2.16 2.32
N PHE A 240 -3.41 -1.43 1.56
CA PHE A 240 -3.81 -0.95 0.24
C PHE A 240 -4.15 -2.11 -0.70
N GLY A 241 -3.28 -3.14 -0.74
CA GLY A 241 -3.52 -4.34 -1.56
C GLY A 241 -4.77 -5.13 -1.13
N VAL A 242 -5.09 -5.15 0.16
CA VAL A 242 -6.28 -5.82 0.70
C VAL A 242 -7.56 -5.01 0.42
N LEU A 243 -7.49 -3.67 0.49
CA LEU A 243 -8.66 -2.82 0.31
C LEU A 243 -9.24 -2.87 -1.11
N ILE A 244 -8.42 -3.09 -2.13
CA ILE A 244 -8.92 -3.20 -3.52
C ILE A 244 -10.03 -4.25 -3.64
N PRO A 245 -9.82 -5.54 -3.32
CA PRO A 245 -10.88 -6.53 -3.39
C PRO A 245 -11.97 -6.32 -2.34
N VAL A 246 -11.64 -5.77 -1.18
CA VAL A 246 -12.61 -5.52 -0.11
C VAL A 246 -13.61 -4.43 -0.52
N GLU A 247 -13.15 -3.30 -1.04
CA GLU A 247 -14.01 -2.23 -1.53
C GLU A 247 -14.87 -2.71 -2.70
N ALA A 248 -14.30 -3.51 -3.63
CA ALA A 248 -15.02 -4.04 -4.78
C ALA A 248 -16.13 -5.04 -4.41
N ILE A 249 -15.87 -5.93 -3.43
CA ILE A 249 -16.83 -6.97 -3.02
C ILE A 249 -17.93 -6.37 -2.12
N CYS A 250 -17.55 -5.42 -1.25
CA CYS A 250 -18.49 -4.79 -0.31
C CYS A 250 -19.19 -3.55 -0.89
N ASP A 251 -19.02 -3.25 -2.17
CA ASP A 251 -19.60 -2.09 -2.87
C ASP A 251 -19.34 -0.76 -2.13
N VAL A 252 -18.12 -0.62 -1.62
CA VAL A 252 -17.70 0.59 -0.90
C VAL A 252 -17.06 1.56 -1.89
N PRO A 253 -17.59 2.80 -2.02
CA PRO A 253 -17.20 3.74 -3.07
C PRO A 253 -15.80 4.33 -2.86
N GLY A 254 -14.77 3.50 -2.94
CA GLY A 254 -13.36 3.86 -2.80
C GLY A 254 -12.56 3.74 -4.10
N ILE A 255 -11.24 3.89 -3.99
CA ILE A 255 -10.28 3.75 -5.11
C ILE A 255 -10.22 2.29 -5.60
N GLY A 256 -10.35 1.31 -4.69
CA GLY A 256 -10.33 -0.10 -5.05
C GLY A 256 -11.55 -0.50 -5.86
N GLU A 257 -12.74 -0.07 -5.45
CA GLU A 257 -13.99 -0.27 -6.20
C GLU A 257 -13.91 0.42 -7.57
N LEU A 258 -13.41 1.67 -7.62
CA LEU A 258 -13.18 2.38 -8.88
C LEU A 258 -12.21 1.63 -9.80
N THR A 259 -11.16 1.03 -9.24
CA THR A 259 -10.19 0.20 -10.00
C THR A 259 -10.86 -1.04 -10.58
N TRP A 260 -11.71 -1.69 -9.80
CA TRP A 260 -12.49 -2.85 -10.25
C TRP A 260 -13.42 -2.49 -11.42
N HIS A 261 -14.21 -1.42 -11.26
CA HIS A 261 -15.11 -0.94 -12.32
C HIS A 261 -14.35 -0.57 -13.60
N ALA A 262 -13.25 0.16 -13.46
CA ALA A 262 -12.38 0.50 -14.60
C ALA A 262 -11.84 -0.74 -15.31
N ALA A 263 -11.46 -1.79 -14.55
CA ALA A 263 -10.96 -3.04 -15.10
C ALA A 263 -12.05 -3.82 -15.86
N VAL A 264 -13.25 -3.91 -15.28
CA VAL A 264 -14.41 -4.59 -15.92
C VAL A 264 -14.87 -3.83 -17.16
N ALA A 265 -14.94 -2.49 -17.09
CA ALA A 265 -15.30 -1.62 -18.20
C ALA A 265 -14.18 -1.47 -19.24
N ARG A 266 -12.95 -1.95 -18.94
CA ARG A 266 -11.75 -1.80 -19.79
C ARG A 266 -11.43 -0.34 -20.12
N ASP A 267 -11.65 0.52 -19.17
CA ASP A 267 -11.38 1.94 -19.26
C ASP A 267 -9.88 2.21 -19.16
N LEU A 268 -9.22 2.32 -20.31
CA LEU A 268 -7.76 2.43 -20.38
C LEU A 268 -7.23 3.72 -19.73
N PRO A 269 -7.80 4.93 -19.98
CA PRO A 269 -7.34 6.15 -19.33
C PRO A 269 -7.47 6.09 -17.81
N LEU A 270 -8.63 5.62 -17.31
CA LEU A 270 -8.88 5.52 -15.88
C LEU A 270 -7.94 4.51 -15.20
N LEU A 271 -7.75 3.32 -15.79
CA LEU A 271 -6.84 2.31 -15.27
C LEU A 271 -5.38 2.76 -15.27
N CYS A 272 -4.94 3.45 -16.32
CA CYS A 272 -3.59 4.04 -16.35
C CYS A 272 -3.41 5.05 -15.22
N GLY A 273 -4.38 5.94 -15.00
CA GLY A 273 -4.34 6.94 -13.94
C GLY A 273 -4.29 6.32 -12.55
N LEU A 274 -5.18 5.37 -12.29
CA LEU A 274 -5.21 4.61 -11.04
C LEU A 274 -3.90 3.86 -10.80
N ALA A 275 -3.40 3.12 -11.80
CA ALA A 275 -2.16 2.37 -11.69
C ALA A 275 -0.95 3.26 -11.38
N LEU A 276 -0.83 4.42 -12.07
CA LEU A 276 0.25 5.37 -11.81
C LEU A 276 0.19 5.91 -10.38
N ILE A 277 -0.98 6.34 -9.92
CA ILE A 277 -1.16 6.94 -8.60
C ILE A 277 -0.95 5.89 -7.50
N ILE A 278 -1.56 4.70 -7.64
CA ILE A 278 -1.41 3.60 -6.69
C ILE A 278 0.06 3.18 -6.59
N THR A 279 0.72 2.95 -7.73
CA THR A 279 2.13 2.54 -7.74
C THR A 279 3.02 3.63 -7.16
N PHE A 280 2.73 4.91 -7.46
CA PHE A 280 3.47 6.04 -6.87
C PHE A 280 3.35 6.06 -5.34
N ILE A 281 2.13 5.98 -4.80
CA ILE A 281 1.89 6.00 -3.35
C ILE A 281 2.57 4.82 -2.67
N VAL A 282 2.38 3.61 -3.20
CA VAL A 282 2.96 2.38 -2.65
C VAL A 282 4.49 2.43 -2.68
N ALA A 283 5.08 2.83 -3.82
CA ALA A 283 6.53 2.93 -3.96
C ALA A 283 7.12 4.05 -3.09
N ALA A 284 6.43 5.18 -2.94
CA ALA A 284 6.87 6.28 -2.07
C ALA A 284 6.90 5.85 -0.59
N VAL A 285 5.86 5.17 -0.13
CA VAL A 285 5.79 4.65 1.25
C VAL A 285 6.85 3.58 1.49
N ALA A 286 7.04 2.65 0.55
CA ALA A 286 8.08 1.62 0.64
C ALA A 286 9.48 2.24 0.71
N SER A 287 9.80 3.18 -0.19
CA SER A 287 11.08 3.88 -0.22
C SER A 287 11.34 4.69 1.06
N PHE A 288 10.30 5.28 1.65
CA PHE A 288 10.42 5.98 2.93
C PHE A 288 10.76 5.01 4.07
N GLY A 289 10.13 3.83 4.11
CA GLY A 289 10.44 2.78 5.08
C GLY A 289 11.90 2.34 5.02
N GLU A 290 12.41 2.03 3.83
CA GLU A 290 13.81 1.65 3.60
C GLU A 290 14.79 2.76 4.01
N TRP A 291 14.43 4.02 3.77
CA TRP A 291 15.25 5.17 4.16
C TRP A 291 15.37 5.28 5.67
N VAL A 292 14.27 5.07 6.42
CA VAL A 292 14.27 5.11 7.89
C VAL A 292 15.12 3.97 8.47
N GLU A 293 14.97 2.73 7.98
CA GLU A 293 15.80 1.59 8.41
C GLU A 293 17.29 1.82 8.13
N GLY A 294 17.62 2.38 6.98
CA GLY A 294 18.99 2.65 6.60
C GLY A 294 19.64 3.85 7.28
N ALA A 295 18.88 4.64 8.05
CA ALA A 295 19.38 5.80 8.78
C ALA A 295 19.89 5.45 10.20
N GLU A 296 19.60 4.25 10.71
CA GLU A 296 20.15 3.82 11.99
C GLU A 296 21.65 3.58 11.90
N PRO A 297 22.46 4.18 12.78
CA PRO A 297 23.88 3.83 12.89
C PRO A 297 23.98 2.43 13.52
N VAL A 298 24.64 1.54 12.80
CA VAL A 298 25.10 0.23 13.28
C VAL A 298 26.00 0.41 14.52
#